data_c6edf0688f16fe0ddcd66ec4cbeaaa86
#
_entry.id   c6edf0688f16fe0ddcd66ec4cbeaaa86
#
_cell.length_a   1.000
_cell.length_b   1.000
_cell.length_c   1.000
_cell.angle_alpha   90.00
_cell.angle_beta   90.00
_cell.angle_gamma   90.00
#
_symmetry.space_group_name_H-M   'P 1'
#
loop_
_entity.id
_entity.type
_entity.pdbx_description
1 polymer ?
#
loop_
_entity_poly.entity_id
_entity_poly.type
_entity_poly.pdbx_seq_one_letter_code
_entity_poly.pdbx_strand_id
1 'polypeptide(L)'
;MATDKALPNEVRTELNVPSEEDLQVELEQEQKTKGPVDVQENEDGSVDIDFDPSAVNTDGGEGHFANLAELLPDEVIDPLGGQMYENYMDYKNSRKDWERTYTSGLELLGFNYDDRTEPFKGASGATHPVLAEAVTQFQALAYKELLPAAGPVRTQIVGMPTPDKEAQSQRVKEFMNYQIMSEMPEYEAEFDQMLFYLPLAGSAFKKVYYDEIMQRAVSKFVPADDIVVPYTATSLDDCESIIHRVRMTENELRKQQVGGFYR
;
A
#
# COMPACT_ATOMS: atom_id res chain seq x y z
N MET A 1 -38.74 -22.78 -15.43
CA MET A 1 -39.30 -22.95 -14.04
C MET A 1 -38.88 -24.33 -13.58
N ALA A 2 -37.78 -24.41 -12.85
CA ALA A 2 -37.35 -25.61 -12.15
C ALA A 2 -37.97 -25.52 -10.74
N THR A 3 -38.91 -26.41 -10.48
CA THR A 3 -39.53 -26.55 -9.15
C THR A 3 -38.56 -27.30 -8.26
N ASP A 4 -38.01 -26.60 -7.29
CA ASP A 4 -37.28 -27.16 -6.16
C ASP A 4 -38.23 -28.10 -5.40
N LYS A 5 -38.09 -29.41 -5.64
CA LYS A 5 -38.76 -30.43 -4.85
C LYS A 5 -37.89 -30.70 -3.63
N ALA A 6 -38.23 -30.04 -2.52
CA ALA A 6 -37.71 -30.44 -1.22
C ALA A 6 -37.96 -31.94 -0.99
N LEU A 7 -36.91 -32.66 -0.63
CA LEU A 7 -37.00 -34.10 -0.31
C LEU A 7 -37.94 -34.28 0.89
N PRO A 8 -38.81 -35.33 0.87
CA PRO A 8 -39.68 -35.65 2.02
C PRO A 8 -38.86 -35.89 3.28
N ASN A 9 -39.36 -35.44 4.45
CA ASN A 9 -38.71 -35.58 5.74
C ASN A 9 -38.31 -37.05 6.08
N GLU A 10 -39.06 -38.03 5.61
CA GLU A 10 -38.76 -39.47 5.80
C GLU A 10 -37.42 -39.89 5.14
N VAL A 11 -37.08 -39.31 4.00
CA VAL A 11 -35.80 -39.60 3.31
C VAL A 11 -34.60 -38.96 3.98
N ARG A 12 -34.82 -37.84 4.69
CA ARG A 12 -33.76 -37.16 5.48
C ARG A 12 -33.33 -37.98 6.69
N THR A 13 -34.27 -38.67 7.35
CA THR A 13 -33.99 -39.49 8.53
C THR A 13 -33.19 -40.76 8.15
N GLU A 14 -33.45 -41.36 6.99
CA GLU A 14 -32.72 -42.55 6.54
C GLU A 14 -31.28 -42.22 6.06
N LEU A 15 -31.04 -40.99 5.56
CA LEU A 15 -29.72 -40.55 5.02
C LEU A 15 -28.88 -39.84 6.10
N ASN A 16 -29.37 -39.70 7.32
CA ASN A 16 -28.69 -38.95 8.41
C ASN A 16 -28.19 -37.56 7.96
N VAL A 17 -28.98 -36.88 7.09
CA VAL A 17 -28.69 -35.52 6.62
C VAL A 17 -29.15 -34.55 7.71
N PRO A 18 -28.27 -33.72 8.27
CA PRO A 18 -28.65 -32.76 9.31
C PRO A 18 -29.71 -31.78 8.81
N SER A 19 -30.62 -31.37 9.67
CA SER A 19 -31.63 -30.36 9.30
C SER A 19 -30.98 -28.98 9.09
N GLU A 20 -31.66 -28.08 8.37
CA GLU A 20 -31.18 -26.73 8.19
C GLU A 20 -30.97 -25.99 9.52
N GLU A 21 -31.78 -26.32 10.53
CA GLU A 21 -31.66 -25.77 11.89
C GLU A 21 -30.44 -26.35 12.62
N ASP A 22 -30.13 -27.65 12.45
CA ASP A 22 -28.94 -28.28 13.02
C ASP A 22 -27.65 -27.70 12.41
N LEU A 23 -27.65 -27.47 11.10
CA LEU A 23 -26.53 -26.83 10.37
C LEU A 23 -26.32 -25.38 10.81
N GLN A 24 -27.41 -24.63 11.05
CA GLN A 24 -27.31 -23.27 11.54
C GLN A 24 -26.78 -23.24 12.99
N VAL A 25 -27.20 -24.15 13.84
CA VAL A 25 -26.70 -24.27 15.23
C VAL A 25 -25.20 -24.68 15.24
N GLU A 26 -24.79 -25.60 14.37
CA GLU A 26 -23.39 -25.96 14.25
C GLU A 26 -22.52 -24.78 13.75
N LEU A 27 -22.98 -24.03 12.74
CA LEU A 27 -22.30 -22.83 12.24
C LEU A 27 -22.22 -21.74 13.31
N GLU A 28 -23.29 -21.50 14.08
CA GLU A 28 -23.26 -20.55 15.19
C GLU A 28 -22.36 -21.00 16.36
N GLN A 29 -22.22 -22.31 16.59
CA GLN A 29 -21.33 -22.85 17.61
C GLN A 29 -19.86 -22.82 17.14
N GLU A 30 -19.56 -23.10 15.88
CA GLU A 30 -18.21 -22.93 15.29
C GLU A 30 -17.77 -21.47 15.31
N GLN A 31 -18.67 -20.53 15.01
CA GLN A 31 -18.37 -19.10 15.08
C GLN A 31 -18.11 -18.59 16.50
N LYS A 32 -18.73 -19.21 17.52
CA LYS A 32 -18.51 -18.84 18.93
C LYS A 32 -17.24 -19.43 19.55
N THR A 33 -16.68 -20.49 18.95
CA THR A 33 -15.48 -21.17 19.48
C THR A 33 -14.19 -20.75 18.81
N LYS A 34 -14.24 -20.15 17.60
CA LYS A 34 -13.07 -19.60 16.94
C LYS A 34 -12.82 -18.16 17.42
N GLY A 35 -11.65 -17.93 17.99
CA GLY A 35 -11.14 -16.58 18.20
C GLY A 35 -10.95 -15.86 16.84
N PRO A 36 -10.68 -14.56 16.85
CA PRO A 36 -10.51 -13.78 15.62
C PRO A 36 -9.33 -14.23 14.75
N VAL A 37 -8.51 -15.12 15.24
CA VAL A 37 -7.34 -15.67 14.52
C VAL A 37 -7.20 -17.13 14.87
N ASP A 38 -7.19 -18.01 13.87
CA ASP A 38 -6.86 -19.43 14.02
C ASP A 38 -5.40 -19.64 13.57
N VAL A 39 -4.58 -20.16 14.47
CA VAL A 39 -3.16 -20.39 14.24
C VAL A 39 -2.90 -21.90 14.25
N GLN A 40 -2.51 -22.46 13.12
CA GLN A 40 -2.18 -23.89 12.98
C GLN A 40 -0.69 -24.05 12.69
N GLU A 41 0.00 -24.79 13.55
CA GLU A 41 1.38 -25.18 13.35
C GLU A 41 1.44 -26.51 12.59
N ASN A 42 2.07 -26.51 11.42
CA ASN A 42 2.23 -27.68 10.58
C ASN A 42 3.42 -28.53 11.05
N GLU A 43 3.43 -29.84 10.70
CA GLU A 43 4.51 -30.76 11.05
C GLU A 43 5.88 -30.39 10.47
N ASP A 44 5.92 -29.51 9.46
CA ASP A 44 7.14 -28.98 8.83
C ASP A 44 7.69 -27.72 9.52
N GLY A 45 7.04 -27.24 10.58
CA GLY A 45 7.41 -26.02 11.31
C GLY A 45 6.90 -24.72 10.67
N SER A 46 6.10 -24.80 9.61
CA SER A 46 5.38 -23.65 9.07
C SER A 46 4.13 -23.38 9.89
N VAL A 47 3.74 -22.10 9.98
CA VAL A 47 2.56 -21.64 10.71
C VAL A 47 1.56 -21.08 9.73
N ASP A 48 0.39 -21.73 9.63
CA ASP A 48 -0.74 -21.21 8.90
C ASP A 48 -1.58 -20.35 9.85
N ILE A 49 -1.79 -19.08 9.46
CA ILE A 49 -2.58 -18.12 10.20
C ILE A 49 -3.84 -17.80 9.38
N ASP A 50 -4.98 -18.28 9.81
CA ASP A 50 -6.27 -17.99 9.18
C ASP A 50 -6.92 -16.81 9.90
N PHE A 51 -7.01 -15.68 9.19
CA PHE A 51 -7.72 -14.51 9.62
C PHE A 51 -9.17 -14.59 9.15
N ASP A 52 -10.10 -14.92 10.02
CA ASP A 52 -11.52 -14.83 9.69
C ASP A 52 -11.95 -13.35 9.60
N PRO A 53 -12.15 -12.82 8.38
CA PRO A 53 -12.55 -11.41 8.22
C PRO A 53 -13.93 -11.12 8.81
N SER A 54 -14.75 -12.15 9.07
CA SER A 54 -16.05 -11.97 9.70
C SER A 54 -15.97 -11.84 11.23
N ALA A 55 -14.93 -12.39 11.86
CA ALA A 55 -14.71 -12.27 13.29
C ALA A 55 -14.23 -10.85 13.70
N VAL A 56 -13.61 -10.13 12.78
CA VAL A 56 -13.10 -8.76 12.99
C VAL A 56 -14.21 -7.70 12.85
N ASN A 57 -15.38 -8.07 12.27
CA ASN A 57 -16.46 -7.14 11.93
C ASN A 57 -17.56 -7.01 13.00
N THR A 58 -17.37 -7.46 14.22
CA THR A 58 -18.46 -7.49 15.21
C THR A 58 -18.81 -6.16 15.87
N ASP A 59 -18.01 -5.09 15.70
CA ASP A 59 -18.41 -3.75 16.17
C ASP A 59 -17.84 -2.62 15.30
N GLY A 60 -18.64 -2.14 14.36
CA GLY A 60 -18.55 -0.74 13.92
C GLY A 60 -17.44 -0.36 12.93
N GLY A 61 -17.02 -1.23 12.02
CA GLY A 61 -16.21 -0.79 10.84
C GLY A 61 -14.71 -0.56 11.10
N GLU A 62 -14.22 -0.79 12.30
CA GLU A 62 -12.79 -0.66 12.63
C GLU A 62 -11.95 -1.86 12.14
N GLY A 63 -12.58 -3.01 11.86
CA GLY A 63 -11.88 -4.24 11.53
C GLY A 63 -10.97 -4.19 10.29
N HIS A 64 -11.35 -3.44 9.28
CA HIS A 64 -10.54 -3.33 8.05
C HIS A 64 -9.22 -2.56 8.25
N PHE A 65 -9.18 -1.66 9.22
CA PHE A 65 -7.99 -0.84 9.54
C PHE A 65 -7.31 -1.28 10.84
N ALA A 66 -7.80 -2.34 11.49
CA ALA A 66 -7.22 -2.84 12.73
C ALA A 66 -5.78 -3.33 12.51
N ASN A 67 -4.93 -3.09 13.50
CA ASN A 67 -3.58 -3.63 13.50
C ASN A 67 -3.65 -5.13 13.84
N LEU A 68 -3.55 -5.98 12.85
CA LEU A 68 -3.62 -7.44 13.03
C LEU A 68 -2.54 -7.97 13.99
N ALA A 69 -1.40 -7.29 14.12
CA ALA A 69 -0.36 -7.67 15.05
C ALA A 69 -0.78 -7.55 16.52
N GLU A 70 -1.79 -6.75 16.84
CA GLU A 70 -2.34 -6.66 18.21
C GLU A 70 -3.18 -7.87 18.59
N LEU A 71 -3.72 -8.56 17.59
CA LEU A 71 -4.57 -9.75 17.77
C LEU A 71 -3.74 -11.03 17.90
N LEU A 72 -2.47 -11.01 17.47
CA LEU A 72 -1.59 -12.17 17.49
C LEU A 72 -0.92 -12.35 18.85
N PRO A 73 -0.76 -13.60 19.36
CA PRO A 73 0.03 -13.86 20.55
C PRO A 73 1.52 -13.57 20.31
N ASP A 74 2.24 -13.18 21.37
CA ASP A 74 3.65 -12.82 21.30
C ASP A 74 4.54 -13.96 20.78
N GLU A 75 4.14 -15.20 21.00
CA GLU A 75 4.84 -16.42 20.52
C GLU A 75 4.87 -16.52 19.00
N VAL A 76 3.89 -15.92 18.31
CA VAL A 76 3.79 -15.89 16.83
C VAL A 76 4.45 -14.61 16.28
N ILE A 77 4.35 -13.49 16.99
CA ILE A 77 4.91 -12.21 16.54
C ILE A 77 6.44 -12.25 16.44
N ASP A 78 7.11 -12.85 17.43
CA ASP A 78 8.59 -12.89 17.47
C ASP A 78 9.20 -13.64 16.29
N PRO A 79 8.80 -14.88 15.96
CA PRO A 79 9.30 -15.58 14.79
C PRO A 79 8.88 -14.90 13.48
N LEU A 80 7.66 -14.35 13.40
CA LEU A 80 7.17 -13.62 12.23
C LEU A 80 8.04 -12.38 11.96
N GLY A 81 8.42 -11.63 12.99
CA GLY A 81 9.34 -10.50 12.87
C GLY A 81 10.70 -10.91 12.30
N GLY A 82 11.24 -12.04 12.73
CA GLY A 82 12.47 -12.61 12.19
C GLY A 82 12.35 -12.96 10.71
N GLN A 83 11.28 -13.62 10.32
CA GLN A 83 11.00 -13.99 8.92
C GLN A 83 10.81 -12.75 8.04
N MET A 84 10.09 -11.74 8.51
CA MET A 84 9.93 -10.47 7.77
C MET A 84 11.27 -9.78 7.54
N TYR A 85 12.21 -9.83 8.50
CA TYR A 85 13.55 -9.29 8.34
C TYR A 85 14.37 -10.07 7.31
N GLU A 86 14.30 -11.40 7.30
CA GLU A 86 14.95 -12.25 6.30
C GLU A 86 14.41 -11.96 4.91
N ASN A 87 13.10 -11.91 4.73
CA ASN A 87 12.44 -11.52 3.49
C ASN A 87 12.90 -10.13 3.01
N TYR A 88 13.00 -9.16 3.92
CA TYR A 88 13.54 -7.84 3.60
C TYR A 88 14.97 -7.91 3.04
N MET A 89 15.83 -8.70 3.65
CA MET A 89 17.22 -8.85 3.20
C MET A 89 17.30 -9.53 1.83
N ASP A 90 16.48 -10.53 1.58
CA ASP A 90 16.42 -11.25 0.31
C ASP A 90 15.89 -10.36 -0.82
N TYR A 91 14.81 -9.65 -0.60
CA TYR A 91 14.25 -8.71 -1.57
C TYR A 91 15.22 -7.57 -1.88
N LYS A 92 15.88 -7.04 -0.87
CA LYS A 92 16.92 -6.03 -1.04
C LYS A 92 18.12 -6.55 -1.84
N ASN A 93 18.54 -7.80 -1.58
CA ASN A 93 19.63 -8.42 -2.32
C ASN A 93 19.26 -8.66 -3.79
N SER A 94 18.01 -9.04 -4.08
CA SER A 94 17.55 -9.33 -5.44
C SER A 94 17.50 -8.08 -6.33
N ARG A 95 17.33 -6.88 -5.77
CA ARG A 95 17.23 -5.61 -6.52
C ARG A 95 18.55 -4.82 -6.63
N LYS A 96 19.69 -5.39 -6.24
CA LYS A 96 21.01 -4.69 -6.23
C LYS A 96 21.39 -4.05 -7.55
N ASP A 97 21.06 -4.68 -8.67
CA ASP A 97 21.39 -4.13 -10.00
C ASP A 97 20.56 -2.88 -10.30
N TRP A 98 19.29 -2.87 -9.90
CA TRP A 98 18.48 -1.67 -9.99
C TRP A 98 19.00 -0.57 -9.06
N GLU A 99 19.36 -0.87 -7.81
CA GLU A 99 19.92 0.12 -6.86
C GLU A 99 21.22 0.75 -7.42
N ARG A 100 22.08 -0.05 -8.04
CA ARG A 100 23.31 0.44 -8.67
C ARG A 100 22.99 1.42 -9.80
N THR A 101 22.06 1.06 -10.68
CA THR A 101 21.66 1.91 -11.82
C THR A 101 21.02 3.21 -11.32
N TYR A 102 20.16 3.12 -10.32
CA TYR A 102 19.50 4.27 -9.70
C TYR A 102 20.52 5.23 -9.03
N THR A 103 21.47 4.68 -8.25
CA THR A 103 22.53 5.47 -7.63
C THR A 103 23.39 6.18 -8.67
N SER A 104 23.79 5.48 -9.73
CA SER A 104 24.53 6.10 -10.85
C SER A 104 23.73 7.20 -11.54
N GLY A 105 22.40 7.01 -11.68
CA GLY A 105 21.51 8.05 -12.19
C GLY A 105 21.48 9.30 -11.31
N LEU A 106 21.41 9.13 -9.99
CA LEU A 106 21.45 10.24 -9.03
C LEU A 106 22.79 11.01 -9.07
N GLU A 107 23.91 10.29 -9.22
CA GLU A 107 25.23 10.91 -9.37
C GLU A 107 25.32 11.78 -10.64
N LEU A 108 24.71 11.31 -11.74
CA LEU A 108 24.68 12.04 -13.01
C LEU A 108 23.74 13.25 -13.04
N LEU A 109 22.82 13.38 -12.06
CA LEU A 109 21.99 14.58 -11.91
C LEU A 109 22.80 15.78 -11.40
N GLY A 110 23.88 15.52 -10.64
CA GLY A 110 24.77 16.56 -10.12
C GLY A 110 25.69 17.11 -11.19
N PHE A 111 26.04 18.39 -11.05
CA PHE A 111 27.17 18.97 -11.80
C PHE A 111 28.47 18.57 -11.10
N ASN A 112 29.02 17.43 -11.50
CA ASN A 112 30.35 17.05 -11.03
C ASN A 112 31.37 17.53 -12.06
N TYR A 113 32.34 18.28 -11.55
CA TYR A 113 33.50 18.66 -12.32
C TYR A 113 34.65 17.71 -11.98
N ASP A 114 35.00 16.84 -12.91
CA ASP A 114 36.15 15.94 -12.78
C ASP A 114 37.37 16.53 -13.46
N ASP A 115 38.49 16.56 -12.73
CA ASP A 115 39.79 16.89 -13.36
C ASP A 115 40.21 15.76 -14.29
N ARG A 116 39.85 15.89 -15.56
CA ARG A 116 40.22 14.93 -16.59
C ARG A 116 41.63 15.17 -17.12
N THR A 117 42.40 14.10 -17.17
CA THR A 117 43.72 14.07 -17.79
C THR A 117 43.69 13.50 -19.20
N GLU A 118 42.59 12.94 -19.65
CA GLU A 118 42.34 12.37 -20.95
C GLU A 118 41.31 13.21 -21.72
N PRO A 119 41.48 13.43 -23.04
CA PRO A 119 42.57 12.92 -23.94
C PRO A 119 43.89 13.68 -23.81
N PHE A 120 43.93 14.77 -23.07
CA PHE A 120 45.14 15.52 -22.77
C PHE A 120 45.03 16.22 -21.42
N LYS A 121 46.17 16.54 -20.81
CA LYS A 121 46.20 17.23 -19.52
C LYS A 121 45.61 18.65 -19.63
N GLY A 122 44.60 18.92 -18.80
CA GLY A 122 43.81 20.17 -18.87
C GLY A 122 42.59 20.09 -19.78
N ALA A 123 42.18 18.88 -20.20
CA ALA A 123 40.92 18.67 -20.89
C ALA A 123 39.73 19.08 -19.99
N SER A 124 38.67 19.60 -20.61
CA SER A 124 37.48 20.01 -19.88
C SER A 124 36.83 18.82 -19.21
N GLY A 125 36.61 18.91 -17.90
CA GLY A 125 35.86 17.96 -17.09
C GLY A 125 34.35 18.24 -17.02
N ALA A 126 33.85 19.21 -17.80
CA ALA A 126 32.43 19.54 -17.82
C ALA A 126 31.59 18.40 -18.41
N THR A 127 30.60 17.98 -17.69
CA THR A 127 29.63 16.97 -18.14
C THR A 127 28.35 17.65 -18.60
N HIS A 128 27.80 17.27 -19.75
CA HIS A 128 26.52 17.79 -20.20
C HIS A 128 25.39 17.20 -19.40
N PRO A 129 24.50 18.01 -18.75
CA PRO A 129 23.47 17.54 -17.83
C PRO A 129 22.21 17.03 -18.56
N VAL A 130 22.37 16.15 -19.55
CA VAL A 130 21.27 15.65 -20.40
C VAL A 130 20.20 14.95 -19.55
N LEU A 131 20.62 14.20 -18.52
CA LEU A 131 19.68 13.51 -17.64
C LEU A 131 18.85 14.50 -16.82
N ALA A 132 19.47 15.53 -16.28
CA ALA A 132 18.78 16.57 -15.52
C ALA A 132 17.77 17.34 -16.40
N GLU A 133 18.15 17.66 -17.64
CA GLU A 133 17.24 18.28 -18.61
C GLU A 133 16.03 17.38 -18.90
N ALA A 134 16.25 16.10 -19.19
CA ALA A 134 15.18 15.15 -19.49
C ALA A 134 14.22 14.99 -18.32
N VAL A 135 14.73 14.84 -17.09
CA VAL A 135 13.93 14.69 -15.87
C VAL A 135 13.09 15.93 -15.60
N THR A 136 13.69 17.13 -15.69
CA THR A 136 12.98 18.40 -15.48
C THR A 136 11.94 18.69 -16.54
N GLN A 137 12.20 18.34 -17.80
CA GLN A 137 11.20 18.46 -18.86
C GLN A 137 10.02 17.53 -18.64
N PHE A 138 10.28 16.28 -18.26
CA PHE A 138 9.23 15.33 -17.91
C PHE A 138 8.38 15.84 -16.75
N GLN A 139 9.03 16.26 -15.65
CA GLN A 139 8.35 16.82 -14.48
C GLN A 139 7.46 18.00 -14.86
N ALA A 140 7.97 18.99 -15.58
CA ALA A 140 7.24 20.19 -15.96
C ALA A 140 6.02 19.89 -16.84
N LEU A 141 6.16 18.98 -17.81
CA LEU A 141 5.07 18.59 -18.70
C LEU A 141 4.02 17.77 -17.95
N ALA A 142 4.43 16.78 -17.19
CA ALA A 142 3.53 15.92 -16.42
C ALA A 142 2.79 16.71 -15.33
N TYR A 143 3.47 17.59 -14.61
CA TYR A 143 2.86 18.43 -13.58
C TYR A 143 1.71 19.27 -14.15
N LYS A 144 1.91 19.94 -15.26
CA LYS A 144 0.89 20.78 -15.90
C LYS A 144 -0.34 19.99 -16.34
N GLU A 145 -0.14 18.78 -16.85
CA GLU A 145 -1.23 17.92 -17.33
C GLU A 145 -2.01 17.26 -16.19
N LEU A 146 -1.31 16.84 -15.13
CA LEU A 146 -1.89 16.07 -14.02
C LEU A 146 -2.46 16.94 -12.90
N LEU A 147 -1.94 18.17 -12.73
CA LEU A 147 -2.41 19.15 -11.76
C LEU A 147 -2.88 20.44 -12.44
N PRO A 148 -4.00 20.39 -13.19
CA PRO A 148 -4.56 21.61 -13.78
C PRO A 148 -5.11 22.54 -12.69
N ALA A 149 -5.12 23.85 -12.93
CA ALA A 149 -5.60 24.86 -11.99
C ALA A 149 -7.06 24.67 -11.52
N ALA A 150 -7.87 23.94 -12.31
CA ALA A 150 -9.25 23.58 -11.94
C ALA A 150 -9.36 22.38 -10.99
N GLY A 151 -8.22 21.83 -10.57
CA GLY A 151 -8.11 20.61 -9.75
C GLY A 151 -7.98 19.33 -10.57
N PRO A 152 -7.31 18.30 -10.01
CA PRO A 152 -7.02 17.06 -10.71
C PRO A 152 -8.23 16.13 -10.88
N VAL A 153 -9.28 16.30 -10.08
CA VAL A 153 -10.40 15.36 -10.06
C VAL A 153 -11.45 15.73 -11.11
N ARG A 154 -11.79 14.73 -11.93
CA ARG A 154 -12.91 14.77 -12.86
C ARG A 154 -13.87 13.64 -12.51
N THR A 155 -15.16 13.90 -12.56
CA THR A 155 -16.19 12.89 -12.31
C THR A 155 -16.83 12.45 -13.63
N GLN A 156 -17.15 11.16 -13.73
CA GLN A 156 -17.87 10.59 -14.86
C GLN A 156 -19.05 9.79 -14.32
N ILE A 157 -20.23 10.03 -14.90
CA ILE A 157 -21.43 9.27 -14.55
C ILE A 157 -21.42 7.96 -15.33
N VAL A 158 -21.50 6.85 -14.61
CA VAL A 158 -21.66 5.52 -15.19
C VAL A 158 -23.16 5.17 -15.24
N GLY A 159 -23.65 4.80 -16.41
CA GLY A 159 -25.06 4.50 -16.66
C GLY A 159 -25.87 5.70 -17.18
N MET A 160 -27.19 5.68 -17.00
CA MET A 160 -28.06 6.75 -17.51
C MET A 160 -27.88 8.06 -16.70
N PRO A 161 -27.52 9.18 -17.34
CA PRO A 161 -27.47 10.48 -16.69
C PRO A 161 -28.88 10.94 -16.30
N THR A 162 -29.01 11.42 -15.07
CA THR A 162 -30.21 12.10 -14.59
C THR A 162 -29.79 13.43 -13.98
N PRO A 163 -30.67 14.47 -13.94
CA PRO A 163 -30.31 15.76 -13.37
C PRO A 163 -29.79 15.68 -11.93
N ASP A 164 -30.33 14.77 -11.12
CA ASP A 164 -29.88 14.55 -9.73
C ASP A 164 -28.48 13.97 -9.67
N LYS A 165 -28.16 12.99 -10.56
CA LYS A 165 -26.81 12.41 -10.64
C LYS A 165 -25.79 13.42 -11.16
N GLU A 166 -26.17 14.30 -12.07
CA GLU A 166 -25.30 15.37 -12.56
C GLU A 166 -24.98 16.36 -11.44
N ALA A 167 -25.98 16.78 -10.67
CA ALA A 167 -25.79 17.66 -9.53
C ALA A 167 -24.92 16.99 -8.42
N GLN A 168 -25.12 15.70 -8.18
CA GLN A 168 -24.30 14.93 -7.24
C GLN A 168 -22.86 14.79 -7.73
N SER A 169 -22.65 14.47 -9.00
CA SER A 169 -21.33 14.37 -9.63
C SER A 169 -20.55 15.69 -9.51
N GLN A 170 -21.21 16.83 -9.73
CA GLN A 170 -20.58 18.13 -9.57
C GLN A 170 -20.16 18.39 -8.11
N ARG A 171 -21.04 18.11 -7.13
CA ARG A 171 -20.69 18.24 -5.70
C ARG A 171 -19.52 17.37 -5.30
N VAL A 172 -19.48 16.12 -5.75
CA VAL A 172 -18.37 15.19 -5.49
C VAL A 172 -17.06 15.72 -6.07
N LYS A 173 -17.09 16.21 -7.32
CA LYS A 173 -15.92 16.82 -7.96
C LYS A 173 -15.39 18.02 -7.17
N GLU A 174 -16.26 18.92 -6.78
CA GLU A 174 -15.90 20.14 -6.02
C GLU A 174 -15.33 19.77 -4.65
N PHE A 175 -15.96 18.85 -3.94
CA PHE A 175 -15.52 18.39 -2.64
C PHE A 175 -14.16 17.68 -2.69
N MET A 176 -13.93 16.77 -3.64
CA MET A 176 -12.65 16.09 -3.77
C MET A 176 -11.53 17.02 -4.19
N ASN A 177 -11.80 17.97 -5.10
CA ASN A 177 -10.81 18.99 -5.45
C ASN A 177 -10.47 19.88 -4.26
N TYR A 178 -11.47 20.27 -3.45
CA TYR A 178 -11.25 21.01 -2.21
C TYR A 178 -10.38 20.24 -1.24
N GLN A 179 -10.66 18.95 -1.01
CA GLN A 179 -9.84 18.11 -0.13
C GLN A 179 -8.38 18.05 -0.61
N ILE A 180 -8.15 17.81 -1.90
CA ILE A 180 -6.80 17.64 -2.44
C ILE A 180 -6.03 18.97 -2.46
N MET A 181 -6.67 20.07 -2.86
CA MET A 181 -5.97 21.33 -3.10
C MET A 181 -5.93 22.25 -1.88
N SER A 182 -6.85 22.07 -0.91
CA SER A 182 -6.97 22.97 0.24
C SER A 182 -6.74 22.28 1.58
N GLU A 183 -7.29 21.08 1.78
CA GLU A 183 -7.14 20.34 3.04
C GLU A 183 -5.78 19.62 3.15
N MET A 184 -5.18 19.24 2.01
CA MET A 184 -3.89 18.57 1.94
C MET A 184 -2.83 19.50 1.34
N PRO A 185 -2.27 20.46 2.10
CA PRO A 185 -1.29 21.42 1.57
C PRO A 185 0.01 20.77 1.10
N GLU A 186 0.32 19.56 1.60
CA GLU A 186 1.48 18.77 1.18
C GLU A 186 1.30 18.11 -0.18
N TYR A 187 0.05 17.95 -0.67
CA TYR A 187 -0.23 17.14 -1.86
C TYR A 187 0.55 17.58 -3.09
N GLU A 188 0.57 18.89 -3.35
CA GLU A 188 1.22 19.48 -4.51
C GLU A 188 2.74 19.25 -4.47
N ALA A 189 3.39 19.55 -3.33
CA ALA A 189 4.82 19.41 -3.17
C ALA A 189 5.27 17.93 -3.24
N GLU A 190 4.53 17.03 -2.59
CA GLU A 190 4.79 15.59 -2.61
C GLU A 190 4.57 14.99 -4.01
N PHE A 191 3.61 15.53 -4.76
CA PHE A 191 3.35 15.10 -6.12
C PHE A 191 4.44 15.59 -7.09
N ASP A 192 4.92 16.82 -6.94
CA ASP A 192 6.02 17.36 -7.71
C ASP A 192 7.31 16.55 -7.49
N GLN A 193 7.63 16.20 -6.26
CA GLN A 193 8.74 15.29 -5.94
C GLN A 193 8.56 13.92 -6.60
N MET A 194 7.37 13.34 -6.54
CA MET A 194 7.07 12.07 -7.19
C MET A 194 7.35 12.11 -8.69
N LEU A 195 6.95 13.17 -9.37
CA LEU A 195 7.18 13.35 -10.81
C LEU A 195 8.66 13.52 -11.16
N PHE A 196 9.46 14.09 -10.26
CA PHE A 196 10.90 14.20 -10.44
C PHE A 196 11.60 12.84 -10.31
N TYR A 197 11.24 12.04 -9.30
CA TYR A 197 11.87 10.75 -9.05
C TYR A 197 11.39 9.63 -9.97
N LEU A 198 10.18 9.72 -10.50
CA LEU A 198 9.59 8.69 -11.35
C LEU A 198 10.45 8.32 -12.58
N PRO A 199 10.95 9.24 -13.39
CA PRO A 199 11.78 8.90 -14.56
C PRO A 199 13.16 8.35 -14.18
N LEU A 200 13.65 8.64 -12.99
CA LEU A 200 14.95 8.15 -12.50
C LEU A 200 14.88 6.73 -11.97
N ALA A 201 13.87 6.46 -11.15
CA ALA A 201 13.71 5.18 -10.48
C ALA A 201 12.94 4.16 -11.33
N GLY A 202 12.15 4.63 -12.31
CA GLY A 202 11.23 3.83 -13.12
C GLY A 202 9.91 3.55 -12.41
N SER A 203 9.83 3.76 -11.09
CA SER A 203 8.63 3.63 -10.28
C SER A 203 8.62 4.67 -9.16
N ALA A 204 7.43 5.05 -8.73
CA ALA A 204 7.22 5.96 -7.61
C ALA A 204 5.92 5.58 -6.91
N PHE A 205 5.88 5.75 -5.59
CA PHE A 205 4.76 5.33 -4.78
C PHE A 205 4.15 6.51 -4.05
N LYS A 206 2.85 6.42 -3.78
CA LYS A 206 2.12 7.40 -3.00
C LYS A 206 1.38 6.69 -1.88
N LYS A 207 1.64 7.07 -0.64
CA LYS A 207 0.95 6.55 0.53
C LYS A 207 -0.14 7.53 0.93
N VAL A 208 -1.38 7.06 0.87
CA VAL A 208 -2.56 7.83 1.29
C VAL A 208 -3.13 7.17 2.54
N TYR A 209 -3.32 7.95 3.59
CA TYR A 209 -3.88 7.47 4.86
C TYR A 209 -4.58 8.60 5.60
N TYR A 210 -5.40 8.26 6.57
CA TYR A 210 -5.99 9.22 7.48
C TYR A 210 -5.09 9.40 8.69
N ASP A 211 -4.71 10.64 9.00
CA ASP A 211 -3.90 10.95 10.17
C ASP A 211 -4.83 11.36 11.32
N GLU A 212 -4.88 10.54 12.36
CA GLU A 212 -5.74 10.76 13.52
C GLU A 212 -5.32 11.98 14.36
N ILE A 213 -4.04 12.32 14.35
CA ILE A 213 -3.52 13.50 15.09
C ILE A 213 -3.92 14.76 14.33
N MET A 214 -3.78 14.76 13.02
CA MET A 214 -4.15 15.91 12.17
C MET A 214 -5.64 15.93 11.82
N GLN A 215 -6.38 14.85 12.09
CA GLN A 215 -7.82 14.68 11.78
C GLN A 215 -8.15 14.94 10.30
N ARG A 216 -7.25 14.54 9.39
CA ARG A 216 -7.40 14.71 7.94
C ARG A 216 -6.68 13.62 7.16
N ALA A 217 -7.09 13.47 5.90
CA ALA A 217 -6.35 12.64 4.95
C ALA A 217 -4.98 13.27 4.63
N VAL A 218 -3.97 12.42 4.52
CA VAL A 218 -2.58 12.79 4.20
C VAL A 218 -2.13 11.97 3.01
N SER A 219 -1.40 12.61 2.10
CA SER A 219 -0.85 11.98 0.91
C SER A 219 0.64 12.27 0.82
N LYS A 220 1.47 11.24 1.03
CA LYS A 220 2.93 11.36 1.01
C LYS A 220 3.56 10.61 -0.14
N PHE A 221 4.57 11.18 -0.74
CA PHE A 221 5.44 10.50 -1.67
C PHE A 221 6.35 9.52 -0.93
N VAL A 222 6.50 8.32 -1.47
CA VAL A 222 7.44 7.32 -0.98
C VAL A 222 8.35 6.95 -2.13
N PRO A 223 9.67 7.21 -2.01
CA PRO A 223 10.62 6.85 -3.05
C PRO A 223 10.73 5.34 -3.20
N ALA A 224 11.07 4.89 -4.40
CA ALA A 224 11.15 3.47 -4.74
C ALA A 224 12.21 2.70 -3.91
N ASP A 225 13.23 3.38 -3.38
CA ASP A 225 14.23 2.75 -2.53
C ASP A 225 13.71 2.44 -1.11
N ASP A 226 12.64 3.10 -0.66
CA ASP A 226 12.01 2.86 0.64
C ASP A 226 10.85 1.84 0.58
N ILE A 227 10.40 1.45 -0.61
CA ILE A 227 9.47 0.32 -0.79
C ILE A 227 10.26 -0.90 -1.24
N VAL A 228 10.19 -1.97 -0.48
CA VAL A 228 10.88 -3.23 -0.77
C VAL A 228 9.85 -4.32 -0.99
N VAL A 229 9.87 -4.88 -2.19
CA VAL A 229 8.98 -5.94 -2.66
C VAL A 229 9.82 -7.03 -3.33
N PRO A 230 9.29 -8.24 -3.53
CA PRO A 230 9.97 -9.26 -4.33
C PRO A 230 10.29 -8.70 -5.72
N TYR A 231 11.51 -8.93 -6.22
CA TYR A 231 11.94 -8.40 -7.54
C TYR A 231 11.11 -8.92 -8.70
N THR A 232 10.48 -10.07 -8.52
CA THR A 232 9.58 -10.71 -9.50
C THR A 232 8.18 -10.12 -9.52
N ALA A 233 7.82 -9.27 -8.55
CA ALA A 233 6.49 -8.68 -8.45
C ALA A 233 6.21 -7.74 -9.63
N THR A 234 5.06 -7.91 -10.26
CA THR A 234 4.60 -7.08 -11.38
C THR A 234 3.65 -5.98 -10.93
N SER A 235 2.91 -6.20 -9.85
CA SER A 235 2.02 -5.21 -9.24
C SER A 235 2.10 -5.31 -7.71
N LEU A 236 1.62 -4.30 -6.99
CA LEU A 236 1.53 -4.35 -5.53
C LEU A 236 0.43 -5.32 -5.06
N ASP A 237 -0.60 -5.51 -5.86
CA ASP A 237 -1.74 -6.39 -5.51
C ASP A 237 -1.36 -7.88 -5.54
N ASP A 238 -0.36 -8.25 -6.35
CA ASP A 238 0.13 -9.63 -6.48
C ASP A 238 1.36 -9.91 -5.60
N CYS A 239 1.76 -8.95 -4.75
CA CYS A 239 2.92 -9.14 -3.88
C CYS A 239 2.55 -9.96 -2.65
N GLU A 240 3.36 -10.98 -2.33
CA GLU A 240 3.27 -11.73 -1.08
C GLU A 240 3.46 -10.82 0.14
N SER A 241 4.39 -9.87 0.05
CA SER A 241 4.61 -8.87 1.09
C SER A 241 5.13 -7.56 0.52
N ILE A 242 4.73 -6.45 1.15
CA ILE A 242 5.18 -5.09 0.84
C ILE A 242 5.81 -4.52 2.09
N ILE A 243 7.10 -4.20 2.01
CA ILE A 243 7.84 -3.64 3.14
C ILE A 243 8.11 -2.16 2.87
N HIS A 244 7.58 -1.31 3.73
CA HIS A 244 7.88 0.12 3.71
C HIS A 244 8.90 0.45 4.78
N ARG A 245 10.09 0.86 4.36
CA ARG A 245 11.17 1.30 5.24
C ARG A 245 10.98 2.77 5.63
N VAL A 246 10.73 3.03 6.88
CA VAL A 246 10.59 4.38 7.43
C VAL A 246 11.83 4.72 8.27
N ARG A 247 12.47 5.85 7.97
CA ARG A 247 13.58 6.36 8.77
C ARG A 247 13.03 7.30 9.83
N MET A 248 13.31 7.00 11.09
CA MET A 248 12.90 7.84 12.21
C MET A 248 14.02 7.97 13.22
N THR A 249 13.96 9.01 14.02
CA THR A 249 14.90 9.20 15.11
C THR A 249 14.51 8.33 16.31
N GLU A 250 15.48 8.01 17.17
CA GLU A 250 15.21 7.24 18.39
C GLU A 250 14.15 7.93 19.28
N ASN A 251 14.16 9.26 19.32
CA ASN A 251 13.19 10.02 20.10
C ASN A 251 11.77 9.90 19.54
N GLU A 252 11.62 9.87 18.21
CA GLU A 252 10.33 9.64 17.55
C GLU A 252 9.81 8.23 17.81
N LEU A 253 10.70 7.23 17.72
CA LEU A 253 10.36 5.85 18.04
C LEU A 253 9.85 5.72 19.48
N ARG A 254 10.58 6.30 20.44
CA ARG A 254 10.17 6.29 21.85
C ARG A 254 8.86 7.02 22.11
N LYS A 255 8.60 8.14 21.40
CA LYS A 255 7.30 8.82 21.49
C LYS A 255 6.16 7.95 21.02
N GLN A 256 6.36 7.22 19.92
CA GLN A 256 5.35 6.31 19.38
C GLN A 256 5.15 5.07 20.26
N GLN A 257 6.21 4.59 20.93
CA GLN A 257 6.09 3.52 21.93
C GLN A 257 5.31 3.99 23.18
N VAL A 258 5.58 5.20 23.68
CA VAL A 258 4.82 5.79 24.80
C VAL A 258 3.36 6.05 24.39
N GLY A 259 3.10 6.41 23.14
CA GLY A 259 1.75 6.57 22.59
C GLY A 259 1.02 5.26 22.32
N GLY A 260 1.68 4.10 22.50
CA GLY A 260 1.07 2.77 22.28
C GLY A 260 0.99 2.34 20.80
N PHE A 261 1.58 3.11 19.88
CA PHE A 261 1.58 2.76 18.46
C PHE A 261 2.60 1.66 18.12
N TYR A 262 3.76 1.67 18.77
CA TYR A 262 4.74 0.58 18.74
C TYR A 262 4.93 -0.01 20.13
N ARG A 263 5.24 -1.30 20.17
CA ARG A 263 5.65 -2.01 21.41
C ARG A 263 7.11 -1.72 21.77
#